data_f53bbd326c4c952ee15fc0d92693f354
#
_entry.id   f53bbd326c4c952ee15fc0d92693f354
#
_cell.length_a   1.000
_cell.length_b   1.000
_cell.length_c   1.000
_cell.angle_alpha   90.00
_cell.angle_beta   90.00
_cell.angle_gamma   90.00
#
_symmetry.space_group_name_H-M   'P 1'
#
loop_
_entity.id
_entity.type
_entity.pdbx_description
1 polymer ?
#
loop_
_entity_poly.entity_id
_entity_poly.type
_entity_poly.pdbx_seq_one_letter_code
_entity_poly.pdbx_strand_id
1 'polypeptide(L)'
;MRWLATVDRYYLLVKLLGRVDAWHPWLYARCREVEAAPDGHLDLWAREHYKSTIITFAGIIQQILIDPEITVGIFSHTKPISKAFLAQIKRELANNRLLQALFPEILYANPEGEAPSWSLDNGIIVKRKSNAKESTVEAHGLVDGQPTSRHFKLRVYDDVVTLESVSTPEQIQKTTEAWSMSDNLGSLGGKVWHIGTRYSFADTYAHIMGTGAVQPRVYPATHDGTKDGRPVLFNQTEWDRRIQTQLEATIATQMLQNPLAGSQRWFNPDDLQVYQARPEALMVYLMIDPARSKKKGSANTAMAVVGIDQSGQKYLLDGFDHKMDLLERWTGMRSLWAKWRTAPGVIGVKVGYERYGAIADMDYFQERIRVENVQGLSIEELEWPAEGPGSKDDRVQRLLPDIRGHNFYLPYEPKDGDPDLTDQQKRMIAAGYDYRIAKPIVQRDENGQLYNLSERFRMQVGYYPFTGLKDLIDAVSRLYDMDPRPPEYIDSHILEPELT
;
A
#
# COMPACT_ATOMS: atom_id res chain seq x y z
N MET A 1 25.55 -35.88 13.76
CA MET A 1 25.43 -34.42 13.88
C MET A 1 25.49 -33.74 12.51
N ARG A 2 26.55 -33.97 11.76
CA ARG A 2 26.79 -33.30 10.47
C ARG A 2 25.63 -33.52 9.48
N TRP A 3 25.21 -34.77 9.23
CA TRP A 3 24.05 -35.08 8.39
C TRP A 3 22.76 -34.42 8.92
N LEU A 4 22.51 -34.45 10.22
CA LEU A 4 21.32 -33.80 10.80
C LEU A 4 21.34 -32.28 10.59
N ALA A 5 22.49 -31.62 10.62
CA ALA A 5 22.59 -30.20 10.34
C ALA A 5 22.08 -29.82 8.93
N THR A 6 22.22 -30.70 7.95
CA THR A 6 21.83 -30.45 6.56
C THR A 6 20.38 -30.85 6.23
N VAL A 7 19.77 -31.75 7.02
CA VAL A 7 18.44 -32.33 6.73
C VAL A 7 17.39 -32.02 7.81
N ASP A 8 17.77 -31.39 8.89
CA ASP A 8 16.86 -31.02 10.00
C ASP A 8 17.19 -29.65 10.54
N ARG A 9 16.47 -28.65 10.05
CA ARG A 9 16.63 -27.24 10.45
C ARG A 9 16.36 -27.01 11.93
N TYR A 10 15.43 -27.75 12.53
CA TYR A 10 15.15 -27.62 13.94
C TYR A 10 16.31 -28.15 14.81
N TYR A 11 16.89 -29.29 14.43
CA TYR A 11 18.08 -29.80 15.06
C TYR A 11 19.26 -28.82 14.94
N LEU A 12 19.49 -28.30 13.72
CA LEU A 12 20.50 -27.26 13.49
C LEU A 12 20.25 -26.06 14.42
N LEU A 13 19.05 -25.49 14.42
CA LEU A 13 18.68 -24.32 15.21
C LEU A 13 18.90 -24.52 16.71
N VAL A 14 18.33 -25.59 17.28
CA VAL A 14 18.30 -25.78 18.74
C VAL A 14 19.60 -26.37 19.27
N LYS A 15 20.20 -27.34 18.57
CA LYS A 15 21.35 -28.10 19.07
C LYS A 15 22.70 -27.53 18.63
N LEU A 16 22.82 -27.07 17.39
CA LEU A 16 24.10 -26.61 16.85
C LEU A 16 24.26 -25.10 16.91
N LEU A 17 23.18 -24.33 16.67
CA LEU A 17 23.18 -22.87 16.80
C LEU A 17 22.76 -22.40 18.20
N GLY A 18 22.50 -23.32 19.13
CA GLY A 18 22.32 -23.05 20.55
C GLY A 18 21.05 -22.28 20.91
N ARG A 19 20.04 -22.26 20.03
CA ARG A 19 18.77 -21.56 20.28
C ARG A 19 17.83 -22.41 21.12
N VAL A 20 18.19 -22.63 22.37
CA VAL A 20 17.42 -23.48 23.30
C VAL A 20 16.06 -22.89 23.65
N ASP A 21 15.90 -21.59 23.56
CA ASP A 21 14.65 -20.84 23.68
C ASP A 21 13.63 -21.19 22.56
N ALA A 22 14.10 -21.70 21.43
CA ALA A 22 13.25 -22.22 20.36
C ALA A 22 12.75 -23.66 20.62
N TRP A 23 13.02 -24.24 21.79
CA TRP A 23 12.52 -25.59 22.13
C TRP A 23 11.02 -25.57 22.41
N HIS A 24 10.23 -25.62 21.32
CA HIS A 24 8.78 -25.57 21.39
C HIS A 24 8.13 -26.39 20.28
N PRO A 25 7.05 -27.19 20.54
CA PRO A 25 6.41 -28.03 19.52
C PRO A 25 5.91 -27.24 18.30
N TRP A 26 5.36 -26.04 18.50
CA TRP A 26 4.90 -25.19 17.42
C TRP A 26 6.06 -24.75 16.50
N LEU A 27 7.22 -24.36 17.06
CA LEU A 27 8.41 -23.99 16.30
C LEU A 27 9.01 -25.19 15.57
N TYR A 28 8.98 -26.37 16.18
CA TYR A 28 9.35 -27.63 15.51
C TYR A 28 8.50 -27.85 14.24
N ALA A 29 7.18 -27.74 14.37
CA ALA A 29 6.27 -27.90 13.25
C ALA A 29 6.54 -26.88 12.14
N ARG A 30 6.81 -25.61 12.48
CA ARG A 30 7.15 -24.55 11.51
C ARG A 30 8.48 -24.82 10.81
N CYS A 31 9.51 -25.27 11.53
CA CYS A 31 10.78 -25.66 10.93
C CYS A 31 10.59 -26.76 9.88
N ARG A 32 9.83 -27.81 10.21
CA ARG A 32 9.58 -28.95 9.27
C ARG A 32 8.81 -28.50 8.03
N GLU A 33 7.81 -27.65 8.19
CA GLU A 33 7.00 -27.14 7.10
C GLU A 33 7.83 -26.27 6.13
N VAL A 34 8.56 -25.29 6.67
CA VAL A 34 9.39 -24.38 5.85
C VAL A 34 10.53 -25.15 5.17
N GLU A 35 11.10 -26.16 5.82
CA GLU A 35 12.16 -26.99 5.26
C GLU A 35 11.64 -27.88 4.12
N ALA A 36 10.44 -28.45 4.28
CA ALA A 36 9.82 -29.30 3.26
C ALA A 36 9.42 -28.52 1.98
N ALA A 37 9.02 -27.26 2.13
CA ALA A 37 8.60 -26.40 1.03
C ALA A 37 9.16 -24.97 1.21
N PRO A 38 10.46 -24.75 0.98
CA PRO A 38 11.09 -23.46 1.25
C PRO A 38 10.78 -22.39 0.20
N ASP A 39 10.50 -22.80 -1.04
CA ASP A 39 10.33 -21.91 -2.19
C ASP A 39 8.85 -21.72 -2.54
N GLY A 40 8.53 -20.62 -3.23
CA GLY A 40 7.17 -20.33 -3.68
C GLY A 40 6.20 -19.92 -2.58
N HIS A 41 6.69 -19.55 -1.40
CA HIS A 41 5.88 -19.13 -0.26
C HIS A 41 6.17 -17.71 0.19
N LEU A 42 5.15 -17.10 0.79
CA LEU A 42 5.25 -15.85 1.55
C LEU A 42 4.91 -16.15 3.01
N ASP A 43 5.93 -16.11 3.88
CA ASP A 43 5.81 -16.40 5.30
C ASP A 43 5.46 -15.13 6.10
N LEU A 44 4.20 -14.99 6.47
CA LEU A 44 3.65 -13.88 7.25
C LEU A 44 3.32 -14.36 8.66
N TRP A 45 4.28 -14.20 9.57
CA TRP A 45 4.14 -14.70 10.94
C TRP A 45 4.06 -13.54 11.93
N ALA A 46 3.38 -13.77 13.03
CA ALA A 46 3.32 -12.83 14.14
C ALA A 46 4.73 -12.39 14.59
N ARG A 47 4.84 -11.16 15.09
CA ARG A 47 6.10 -10.69 15.70
C ARG A 47 6.53 -11.61 16.84
N GLU A 48 7.87 -11.75 17.00
CA GLU A 48 8.49 -12.61 18.02
C GLU A 48 8.16 -14.10 17.90
N HIS A 49 7.68 -14.55 16.72
CA HIS A 49 7.39 -15.96 16.44
C HIS A 49 8.52 -16.65 15.67
N TYR A 50 9.76 -16.19 15.82
CA TYR A 50 10.98 -16.82 15.28
C TYR A 50 11.08 -16.93 13.76
N LYS A 51 10.22 -16.27 12.97
CA LYS A 51 10.25 -16.37 11.51
C LYS A 51 11.64 -16.13 10.91
N SER A 52 12.25 -14.98 11.21
CA SER A 52 13.58 -14.63 10.70
C SER A 52 14.68 -15.50 11.30
N THR A 53 14.52 -15.97 12.54
CA THR A 53 15.46 -16.90 13.18
C THR A 53 15.46 -18.27 12.52
N ILE A 54 14.29 -18.78 12.11
CA ILE A 54 14.14 -20.08 11.45
C ILE A 54 14.50 -20.00 9.97
N ILE A 55 14.00 -18.95 9.27
CA ILE A 55 14.09 -18.90 7.81
C ILE A 55 15.36 -18.16 7.38
N THR A 56 15.56 -16.92 7.83
CA THR A 56 16.70 -16.12 7.40
C THR A 56 18.00 -16.56 8.09
N PHE A 57 18.01 -16.70 9.40
CA PHE A 57 19.24 -17.06 10.11
C PHE A 57 19.61 -18.55 9.95
N ALA A 58 18.81 -19.48 10.49
CA ALA A 58 19.13 -20.89 10.44
C ALA A 58 19.03 -21.46 9.02
N GLY A 59 18.05 -20.98 8.23
CA GLY A 59 17.85 -21.42 6.85
C GLY A 59 19.04 -21.06 5.95
N ILE A 60 19.56 -19.83 5.99
CA ILE A 60 20.74 -19.45 5.20
C ILE A 60 21.98 -20.29 5.64
N ILE A 61 22.20 -20.43 6.94
CA ILE A 61 23.31 -21.27 7.44
C ILE A 61 23.16 -22.71 6.93
N GLN A 62 21.97 -23.27 7.01
CA GLN A 62 21.70 -24.61 6.48
C GLN A 62 22.03 -24.73 4.98
N GLN A 63 21.61 -23.75 4.19
CA GLN A 63 21.90 -23.74 2.74
C GLN A 63 23.41 -23.66 2.46
N ILE A 64 24.16 -22.87 3.24
CA ILE A 64 25.63 -22.79 3.13
C ILE A 64 26.28 -24.16 3.44
N LEU A 65 25.77 -24.87 4.46
CA LEU A 65 26.30 -26.18 4.83
C LEU A 65 25.95 -27.29 3.79
N ILE A 66 24.85 -27.11 3.05
CA ILE A 66 24.45 -28.00 1.97
C ILE A 66 25.25 -27.73 0.68
N ASP A 67 25.34 -26.45 0.30
CA ASP A 67 26.01 -25.97 -0.91
C ASP A 67 26.88 -24.73 -0.59
N PRO A 68 28.19 -24.89 -0.38
CA PRO A 68 29.10 -23.78 -0.14
C PRO A 68 29.28 -22.86 -1.34
N GLU A 69 28.86 -23.29 -2.54
CA GLU A 69 28.87 -22.49 -3.76
C GLU A 69 27.64 -21.57 -3.90
N ILE A 70 26.75 -21.58 -2.90
CA ILE A 70 25.54 -20.73 -2.90
C ILE A 70 25.93 -19.24 -2.80
N THR A 71 25.16 -18.40 -3.49
CA THR A 71 25.22 -16.96 -3.34
C THR A 71 23.86 -16.46 -2.86
N VAL A 72 23.85 -15.76 -1.72
CA VAL A 72 22.64 -15.33 -1.02
C VAL A 72 22.61 -13.80 -0.94
N GLY A 73 21.56 -13.19 -1.45
CA GLY A 73 21.24 -11.79 -1.23
C GLY A 73 20.14 -11.63 -0.19
N ILE A 74 20.42 -10.99 0.95
CA ILE A 74 19.42 -10.61 1.95
C ILE A 74 18.93 -9.20 1.62
N PHE A 75 17.63 -9.04 1.41
CA PHE A 75 16.97 -7.77 1.14
C PHE A 75 16.02 -7.44 2.28
N SER A 76 16.15 -6.25 2.86
CA SER A 76 15.19 -5.69 3.80
C SER A 76 14.81 -4.28 3.35
N HIS A 77 13.81 -3.66 3.99
CA HIS A 77 13.41 -2.30 3.62
C HIS A 77 14.60 -1.34 3.47
N THR A 78 15.49 -1.35 4.45
CA THR A 78 16.74 -0.57 4.43
C THR A 78 17.97 -1.45 4.58
N LYS A 79 19.12 -0.98 4.07
CA LYS A 79 20.40 -1.69 4.19
C LYS A 79 20.85 -1.94 5.63
N PRO A 80 20.66 -1.06 6.63
CA PRO A 80 20.97 -1.35 8.03
C PRO A 80 20.21 -2.57 8.59
N ILE A 81 18.95 -2.77 8.22
CA ILE A 81 18.15 -3.93 8.67
C ILE A 81 18.73 -5.23 8.11
N SER A 82 19.00 -5.29 6.81
CA SER A 82 19.59 -6.49 6.19
C SER A 82 21.00 -6.79 6.72
N LYS A 83 21.81 -5.75 7.01
CA LYS A 83 23.11 -5.90 7.64
C LYS A 83 23.04 -6.50 9.06
N ALA A 84 21.96 -6.27 9.81
CA ALA A 84 21.78 -6.87 11.12
C ALA A 84 21.64 -8.40 11.02
N PHE A 85 20.92 -8.91 10.02
CA PHE A 85 20.84 -10.35 9.73
C PHE A 85 22.20 -10.93 9.30
N LEU A 86 22.90 -10.24 8.39
CA LEU A 86 24.24 -10.65 7.97
C LEU A 86 25.23 -10.66 9.18
N ALA A 87 25.15 -9.67 10.06
CA ALA A 87 25.99 -9.60 11.25
C ALA A 87 25.74 -10.78 12.20
N GLN A 88 24.49 -11.23 12.33
CA GLN A 88 24.16 -12.41 13.14
C GLN A 88 24.76 -13.69 12.53
N ILE A 89 24.60 -13.89 11.22
CA ILE A 89 25.17 -15.03 10.51
C ILE A 89 26.71 -15.00 10.58
N LYS A 90 27.31 -13.85 10.30
CA LYS A 90 28.77 -13.63 10.37
C LYS A 90 29.33 -14.04 11.73
N ARG A 91 28.72 -13.57 12.84
CA ARG A 91 29.14 -13.89 14.20
C ARG A 91 28.99 -15.38 14.52
N GLU A 92 27.90 -16.00 14.07
CA GLU A 92 27.67 -17.43 14.29
C GLU A 92 28.74 -18.28 13.61
N LEU A 93 28.98 -18.04 12.33
CA LEU A 93 29.99 -18.80 11.57
C LEU A 93 31.43 -18.56 12.06
N ALA A 94 31.72 -17.37 12.64
CA ALA A 94 33.03 -17.05 13.20
C ALA A 94 33.28 -17.68 14.58
N ASN A 95 32.23 -17.82 15.41
CA ASN A 95 32.41 -18.15 16.81
C ASN A 95 31.95 -19.56 17.21
N ASN A 96 31.13 -20.22 16.38
CA ASN A 96 30.60 -21.54 16.67
C ASN A 96 31.65 -22.62 16.37
N ARG A 97 32.47 -22.93 17.38
CA ARG A 97 33.56 -23.93 17.27
C ARG A 97 33.07 -25.33 16.92
N LEU A 98 31.87 -25.72 17.41
CA LEU A 98 31.29 -27.01 17.09
C LEU A 98 30.94 -27.09 15.59
N LEU A 99 30.31 -26.03 15.06
CA LEU A 99 29.95 -25.98 13.66
C LEU A 99 31.19 -25.97 12.75
N GLN A 100 32.22 -25.21 13.10
CA GLN A 100 33.51 -25.19 12.41
C GLN A 100 34.19 -26.59 12.41
N ALA A 101 34.17 -27.27 13.56
CA ALA A 101 34.73 -28.64 13.66
C ALA A 101 33.93 -29.66 12.86
N LEU A 102 32.62 -29.49 12.74
CA LEU A 102 31.79 -30.39 11.94
C LEU A 102 31.93 -30.16 10.42
N PHE A 103 32.27 -28.92 9.99
CA PHE A 103 32.32 -28.52 8.57
C PHE A 103 33.64 -27.79 8.24
N PRO A 104 34.82 -28.37 8.53
CA PRO A 104 36.11 -27.68 8.34
C PRO A 104 36.43 -27.43 6.86
N GLU A 105 35.81 -28.15 5.93
CA GLU A 105 35.95 -27.90 4.49
C GLU A 105 35.12 -26.74 3.96
N ILE A 106 34.15 -26.28 4.73
CA ILE A 106 33.25 -25.14 4.38
C ILE A 106 33.61 -23.89 5.21
N LEU A 107 33.86 -24.08 6.48
CA LEU A 107 34.05 -22.97 7.42
C LEU A 107 35.54 -22.74 7.74
N TYR A 108 35.92 -21.48 7.87
CA TYR A 108 37.26 -21.09 8.31
C TYR A 108 37.37 -21.18 9.85
N ALA A 109 38.52 -21.56 10.33
CA ALA A 109 38.81 -21.53 11.75
C ALA A 109 39.00 -20.08 12.26
N ASN A 110 39.59 -19.24 11.42
CA ASN A 110 39.73 -17.79 11.65
C ASN A 110 39.28 -17.00 10.42
N PRO A 111 37.97 -16.80 10.24
CA PRO A 111 37.46 -16.24 9.00
C PRO A 111 37.88 -14.77 8.77
N GLU A 112 38.20 -14.01 9.81
CA GLU A 112 38.67 -12.62 9.67
C GLU A 112 40.09 -12.55 9.06
N GLY A 113 40.91 -13.55 9.26
CA GLY A 113 42.25 -13.63 8.68
C GLY A 113 42.36 -14.47 7.42
N GLU A 114 41.44 -15.42 7.20
CA GLU A 114 41.54 -16.42 6.16
C GLU A 114 40.58 -16.21 4.99
N ALA A 115 39.41 -15.59 5.23
CA ALA A 115 38.39 -15.43 4.21
C ALA A 115 38.73 -14.32 3.21
N PRO A 116 38.44 -14.47 1.91
CA PRO A 116 38.62 -13.42 0.91
C PRO A 116 37.77 -12.15 1.21
N SER A 117 36.62 -12.31 1.84
CA SER A 117 35.79 -11.24 2.36
C SER A 117 35.03 -11.70 3.60
N TRP A 118 35.10 -10.89 4.66
CA TRP A 118 34.39 -11.14 5.93
C TRP A 118 33.86 -9.85 6.54
N SER A 119 33.10 -9.08 5.75
CA SER A 119 32.64 -7.74 6.10
C SER A 119 31.12 -7.59 5.94
N LEU A 120 30.54 -6.59 6.64
CA LEU A 120 29.12 -6.28 6.49
C LEU A 120 28.83 -5.45 5.22
N ASP A 121 29.84 -4.87 4.62
CA ASP A 121 29.69 -4.03 3.41
C ASP A 121 29.81 -4.85 2.13
N ASN A 122 30.80 -5.74 2.08
CA ASN A 122 31.11 -6.54 0.91
C ASN A 122 30.60 -8.00 1.02
N GLY A 123 29.94 -8.32 2.15
CA GLY A 123 29.47 -9.68 2.41
C GLY A 123 30.56 -10.61 3.00
N ILE A 124 30.17 -11.85 3.22
CA ILE A 124 31.03 -12.92 3.73
C ILE A 124 31.21 -14.03 2.69
N ILE A 125 32.41 -14.59 2.61
CA ILE A 125 32.74 -15.71 1.71
C ILE A 125 33.25 -16.86 2.56
N VAL A 126 32.55 -18.00 2.47
CA VAL A 126 33.01 -19.27 3.06
C VAL A 126 34.00 -19.99 2.11
N LYS A 127 34.58 -21.11 2.52
CA LYS A 127 35.41 -21.91 1.65
C LYS A 127 34.58 -22.48 0.49
N ARG A 128 34.89 -22.01 -0.71
CA ARG A 128 34.24 -22.41 -1.96
C ARG A 128 35.26 -22.53 -3.10
N LYS A 129 34.91 -23.25 -4.15
CA LYS A 129 35.80 -23.44 -5.32
C LYS A 129 35.59 -22.38 -6.39
N SER A 130 34.37 -21.88 -6.53
CA SER A 130 34.03 -20.91 -7.57
C SER A 130 34.58 -19.52 -7.24
N ASN A 131 34.95 -18.81 -8.28
CA ASN A 131 35.29 -17.39 -8.25
C ASN A 131 34.07 -16.55 -8.63
N ALA A 132 32.92 -16.80 -7.99
CA ALA A 132 31.71 -16.02 -8.23
C ALA A 132 31.92 -14.57 -7.77
N LYS A 133 31.36 -13.63 -8.52
CA LYS A 133 31.38 -12.20 -8.22
C LYS A 133 30.64 -11.87 -6.92
N GLU A 134 29.56 -12.58 -6.65
CA GLU A 134 28.75 -12.46 -5.44
C GLU A 134 29.46 -13.16 -4.27
N SER A 135 29.37 -12.55 -3.09
CA SER A 135 29.77 -13.20 -1.84
C SER A 135 28.82 -14.35 -1.50
N THR A 136 29.22 -15.23 -0.58
CA THR A 136 28.32 -16.29 -0.10
C THR A 136 27.05 -15.71 0.52
N VAL A 137 27.18 -14.62 1.29
CA VAL A 137 26.03 -13.84 1.78
C VAL A 137 26.33 -12.36 1.68
N GLU A 138 25.43 -11.61 1.07
CA GLU A 138 25.44 -10.16 0.97
C GLU A 138 24.16 -9.56 1.55
N ALA A 139 24.22 -8.31 2.01
CA ALA A 139 23.08 -7.58 2.60
C ALA A 139 22.83 -6.27 1.86
N HIS A 140 21.58 -6.09 1.41
CA HIS A 140 21.15 -4.95 0.58
C HIS A 140 19.86 -4.34 1.10
N GLY A 141 19.69 -3.03 0.90
CA GLY A 141 18.41 -2.37 1.04
C GLY A 141 17.55 -2.60 -0.19
N LEU A 142 16.27 -2.88 -0.01
CA LEU A 142 15.36 -3.06 -1.13
C LEU A 142 15.06 -1.73 -1.81
N VAL A 143 14.72 -0.70 -1.03
CA VAL A 143 14.36 0.63 -1.53
C VAL A 143 15.59 1.51 -1.71
N ASP A 144 16.56 1.39 -0.80
CA ASP A 144 17.79 2.19 -0.82
C ASP A 144 19.00 1.27 -0.98
N GLY A 145 19.61 1.30 -2.18
CA GLY A 145 20.88 0.62 -2.43
C GLY A 145 20.76 -0.81 -2.94
N GLN A 146 19.80 -1.07 -3.80
CA GLN A 146 19.80 -2.30 -4.60
C GLN A 146 21.06 -2.37 -5.46
N PRO A 147 21.74 -3.53 -5.54
CA PRO A 147 22.87 -3.71 -6.43
C PRO A 147 22.39 -3.79 -7.88
N THR A 148 23.13 -3.20 -8.82
CA THR A 148 22.74 -3.18 -10.26
C THR A 148 23.32 -4.34 -11.06
N SER A 149 24.24 -5.14 -10.49
CA SER A 149 24.99 -6.14 -11.26
C SER A 149 25.34 -7.37 -10.42
N ARG A 150 24.39 -7.86 -9.65
CA ARG A 150 24.49 -9.10 -8.88
C ARG A 150 23.46 -10.13 -9.36
N HIS A 151 23.77 -11.42 -9.22
CA HIS A 151 22.88 -12.53 -9.55
C HIS A 151 22.97 -13.60 -8.48
N PHE A 152 22.00 -13.58 -7.56
CA PHE A 152 21.97 -14.51 -6.42
C PHE A 152 21.25 -15.82 -6.74
N LYS A 153 21.80 -16.94 -6.30
CA LYS A 153 21.13 -18.25 -6.33
C LYS A 153 19.97 -18.32 -5.32
N LEU A 154 20.03 -17.52 -4.25
CA LEU A 154 18.96 -17.39 -3.27
C LEU A 154 18.77 -15.91 -2.91
N ARG A 155 17.56 -15.40 -3.10
CA ARG A 155 17.14 -14.09 -2.60
C ARG A 155 16.25 -14.29 -1.39
N VAL A 156 16.57 -13.61 -0.30
CA VAL A 156 15.80 -13.62 0.95
C VAL A 156 15.29 -12.22 1.23
N TYR A 157 13.98 -12.05 1.15
CA TYR A 157 13.30 -10.79 1.47
C TYR A 157 12.74 -10.88 2.88
N ASP A 158 13.40 -10.21 3.84
CA ASP A 158 12.99 -10.22 5.24
C ASP A 158 12.73 -8.79 5.73
N ASP A 159 11.54 -8.56 6.29
CA ASP A 159 11.07 -7.27 6.76
C ASP A 159 11.21 -6.15 5.70
N VAL A 160 10.77 -6.42 4.46
CA VAL A 160 10.75 -5.44 3.37
C VAL A 160 9.60 -4.45 3.50
N VAL A 161 8.56 -4.79 4.25
CA VAL A 161 7.47 -3.89 4.63
C VAL A 161 7.69 -3.45 6.08
N THR A 162 7.64 -2.13 6.30
CA THR A 162 7.79 -1.47 7.60
C THR A 162 6.70 -0.44 7.79
N LEU A 163 6.58 0.15 8.98
CA LEU A 163 5.64 1.24 9.21
C LEU A 163 5.88 2.43 8.26
N GLU A 164 7.15 2.73 7.95
CA GLU A 164 7.52 3.79 7.02
C GLU A 164 7.04 3.46 5.60
N SER A 165 7.23 2.23 5.13
CA SER A 165 6.86 1.82 3.76
C SER A 165 5.36 1.78 3.50
N VAL A 166 4.52 1.86 4.53
CA VAL A 166 3.05 1.89 4.41
C VAL A 166 2.45 3.22 4.84
N SER A 167 3.29 4.22 5.13
CA SER A 167 2.83 5.52 5.62
C SER A 167 2.05 6.32 4.57
N THR A 168 2.36 6.12 3.29
CA THR A 168 1.63 6.70 2.15
C THR A 168 1.53 5.69 1.00
N PRO A 169 0.56 5.84 0.09
CA PRO A 169 0.47 5.01 -1.12
C PRO A 169 1.73 5.06 -1.98
N GLU A 170 2.38 6.23 -2.09
CA GLU A 170 3.63 6.38 -2.84
C GLU A 170 4.76 5.55 -2.22
N GLN A 171 4.81 5.45 -0.88
CA GLN A 171 5.79 4.58 -0.21
C GLN A 171 5.49 3.10 -0.44
N ILE A 172 4.22 2.72 -0.44
CA ILE A 172 3.79 1.36 -0.78
C ILE A 172 4.18 1.05 -2.23
N GLN A 173 3.86 1.94 -3.17
CA GLN A 173 4.20 1.80 -4.58
C GLN A 173 5.71 1.71 -4.78
N LYS A 174 6.49 2.63 -4.20
CA LYS A 174 7.96 2.64 -4.27
C LYS A 174 8.56 1.33 -3.78
N THR A 175 8.03 0.79 -2.68
CA THR A 175 8.50 -0.49 -2.12
C THR A 175 8.14 -1.66 -3.02
N THR A 176 6.94 -1.64 -3.62
CA THR A 176 6.45 -2.67 -4.54
C THR A 176 7.23 -2.66 -5.86
N GLU A 177 7.50 -1.48 -6.43
CA GLU A 177 8.33 -1.33 -7.62
C GLU A 177 9.76 -1.81 -7.37
N ALA A 178 10.36 -1.42 -6.23
CA ALA A 178 11.69 -1.87 -5.83
C ALA A 178 11.75 -3.41 -5.67
N TRP A 179 10.70 -4.00 -5.10
CA TRP A 179 10.56 -5.47 -5.03
C TRP A 179 10.50 -6.09 -6.42
N SER A 180 9.67 -5.57 -7.31
CA SER A 180 9.53 -6.07 -8.69
C SER A 180 10.85 -5.96 -9.47
N MET A 181 11.55 -4.83 -9.36
CA MET A 181 12.87 -4.65 -10.01
C MET A 181 13.93 -5.62 -9.48
N SER A 182 13.87 -5.98 -8.20
CA SER A 182 14.84 -6.89 -7.58
C SER A 182 14.73 -8.33 -8.07
N ASP A 183 13.68 -8.67 -8.81
CA ASP A 183 13.56 -9.99 -9.45
C ASP A 183 14.70 -10.24 -10.45
N ASN A 184 15.17 -9.20 -11.13
CA ASN A 184 16.33 -9.27 -12.04
C ASN A 184 17.67 -9.58 -11.35
N LEU A 185 17.71 -9.59 -10.02
CA LEU A 185 18.89 -9.96 -9.24
C LEU A 185 18.98 -11.49 -8.95
N GLY A 186 18.05 -12.25 -9.48
CA GLY A 186 18.06 -13.71 -9.40
C GLY A 186 18.91 -14.37 -10.49
N SER A 187 19.62 -15.44 -10.16
CA SER A 187 20.22 -16.34 -11.15
C SER A 187 19.13 -17.20 -11.80
N LEU A 188 19.39 -17.70 -13.00
CA LEU A 188 18.52 -18.68 -13.65
C LEU A 188 18.33 -19.91 -12.75
N GLY A 189 17.07 -20.26 -12.44
CA GLY A 189 16.72 -21.33 -11.49
C GLY A 189 17.00 -20.99 -10.03
N GLY A 190 17.25 -19.72 -9.72
CA GLY A 190 17.45 -19.24 -8.35
C GLY A 190 16.16 -19.32 -7.52
N LYS A 191 16.34 -19.40 -6.21
CA LYS A 191 15.27 -19.51 -5.21
C LYS A 191 14.94 -18.15 -4.61
N VAL A 192 13.69 -18.01 -4.13
CA VAL A 192 13.21 -16.79 -3.49
C VAL A 192 12.43 -17.12 -2.22
N TRP A 193 12.84 -16.52 -1.11
CA TRP A 193 12.13 -16.61 0.17
C TRP A 193 11.59 -15.25 0.57
N HIS A 194 10.30 -15.16 0.86
CA HIS A 194 9.65 -13.95 1.35
C HIS A 194 9.20 -14.15 2.79
N ILE A 195 9.66 -13.28 3.67
CA ILE A 195 9.39 -13.34 5.11
C ILE A 195 8.96 -11.95 5.58
N GLY A 196 7.90 -11.86 6.34
CA GLY A 196 7.47 -10.56 6.84
C GLY A 196 6.39 -10.57 7.91
N THR A 197 5.95 -9.38 8.19
CA THR A 197 4.84 -9.08 9.10
C THR A 197 3.95 -8.05 8.41
N ARG A 198 2.64 -8.19 8.50
CA ARG A 198 1.68 -7.24 7.91
C ARG A 198 1.71 -5.92 8.68
N TYR A 199 1.58 -4.81 7.96
CA TYR A 199 1.45 -3.47 8.51
C TYR A 199 0.23 -2.74 7.98
N SER A 200 -0.16 -3.04 6.74
CA SER A 200 -1.31 -2.44 6.09
C SER A 200 -2.01 -3.48 5.23
N PHE A 201 -3.26 -3.21 4.94
CA PHE A 201 -4.05 -4.08 4.05
C PHE A 201 -3.49 -4.11 2.62
N ALA A 202 -3.08 -2.95 2.08
CA ALA A 202 -2.52 -2.83 0.72
C ALA A 202 -0.99 -2.74 0.71
N ASP A 203 -0.32 -3.31 1.71
CA ASP A 203 1.13 -3.34 1.70
C ASP A 203 1.69 -4.19 0.54
N THR A 204 3.00 -4.09 0.30
CA THR A 204 3.68 -4.85 -0.77
C THR A 204 3.40 -6.37 -0.67
N TYR A 205 3.19 -6.91 0.53
CA TYR A 205 2.83 -8.32 0.69
C TYR A 205 1.44 -8.63 0.13
N ALA A 206 0.46 -7.70 0.23
CA ALA A 206 -0.83 -7.85 -0.42
C ALA A 206 -0.69 -7.91 -1.94
N HIS A 207 0.17 -7.06 -2.52
CA HIS A 207 0.49 -7.11 -3.95
C HIS A 207 1.12 -8.45 -4.33
N ILE A 208 2.14 -8.90 -3.60
CA ILE A 208 2.82 -10.19 -3.84
C ILE A 208 1.82 -11.36 -3.81
N MET A 209 0.90 -11.39 -2.82
CA MET A 209 -0.17 -12.39 -2.76
C MET A 209 -1.12 -12.29 -3.97
N GLY A 210 -1.44 -11.08 -4.39
CA GLY A 210 -2.34 -10.81 -5.53
C GLY A 210 -1.78 -11.27 -6.88
N THR A 211 -0.45 -11.38 -7.03
CA THR A 211 0.16 -11.90 -8.28
C THR A 211 -0.08 -13.39 -8.50
N GLY A 212 -0.46 -14.14 -7.45
CA GLY A 212 -0.56 -15.59 -7.50
C GLY A 212 0.78 -16.35 -7.62
N ALA A 213 1.91 -15.63 -7.64
CA ALA A 213 3.24 -16.22 -7.78
C ALA A 213 3.73 -16.96 -6.51
N VAL A 214 3.13 -16.67 -5.36
CA VAL A 214 3.47 -17.26 -4.07
C VAL A 214 2.23 -17.73 -3.31
N GLN A 215 2.41 -18.77 -2.49
CA GLN A 215 1.38 -19.23 -1.56
C GLN A 215 1.63 -18.63 -0.17
N PRO A 216 0.69 -17.86 0.41
CA PRO A 216 0.87 -17.30 1.74
C PRO A 216 0.79 -18.38 2.82
N ARG A 217 1.77 -18.37 3.74
CA ARG A 217 1.76 -19.11 5.00
C ARG A 217 1.57 -18.12 6.13
N VAL A 218 0.33 -17.96 6.58
CA VAL A 218 -0.03 -16.94 7.57
C VAL A 218 -0.16 -17.57 8.94
N TYR A 219 0.68 -17.13 9.89
CA TYR A 219 0.69 -17.63 11.26
C TYR A 219 0.47 -16.49 12.26
N PRO A 220 -0.79 -16.29 12.69
CA PRO A 220 -1.10 -15.36 13.77
C PRO A 220 -0.58 -15.85 15.12
N ALA A 221 -0.53 -14.95 16.09
CA ALA A 221 -0.10 -15.25 17.45
C ALA A 221 -1.07 -16.17 18.22
N THR A 222 -2.29 -16.36 17.72
CA THR A 222 -3.34 -17.21 18.31
C THR A 222 -3.78 -18.29 17.33
N HIS A 223 -4.32 -19.37 17.84
CA HIS A 223 -4.73 -20.52 17.04
C HIS A 223 -5.83 -20.20 16.01
N ASP A 224 -6.74 -19.30 16.36
CA ASP A 224 -7.90 -18.92 15.54
C ASP A 224 -7.75 -17.57 14.83
N GLY A 225 -6.62 -16.89 15.03
CA GLY A 225 -6.35 -15.58 14.44
C GLY A 225 -7.15 -14.43 15.06
N THR A 226 -7.78 -14.63 16.21
CA THR A 226 -8.51 -13.60 16.95
C THR A 226 -7.76 -13.16 18.21
N LYS A 227 -8.06 -11.96 18.72
CA LYS A 227 -7.44 -11.45 19.96
C LYS A 227 -7.81 -12.27 21.20
N ASP A 228 -8.98 -12.87 21.20
CA ASP A 228 -9.51 -13.67 22.30
C ASP A 228 -9.09 -15.15 22.20
N GLY A 229 -8.38 -15.50 21.11
CA GLY A 229 -7.89 -16.84 20.86
C GLY A 229 -6.73 -17.25 21.77
N ARG A 230 -6.54 -18.57 21.90
CA ARG A 230 -5.42 -19.11 22.67
C ARG A 230 -4.08 -18.85 21.94
N PRO A 231 -3.07 -18.25 22.59
CA PRO A 231 -1.77 -17.99 21.98
C PRO A 231 -1.04 -19.30 21.62
N VAL A 232 -0.29 -19.28 20.51
CA VAL A 232 0.41 -20.47 20.00
C VAL A 232 1.83 -20.61 20.58
N LEU A 233 2.45 -19.50 20.95
CA LEU A 233 3.83 -19.45 21.46
C LEU A 233 3.97 -18.70 22.77
N PHE A 234 3.31 -17.56 22.93
CA PHE A 234 3.28 -16.84 24.22
C PHE A 234 2.50 -17.61 25.27
N ASN A 235 2.85 -17.41 26.54
CA ASN A 235 1.93 -17.80 27.60
C ASN A 235 0.77 -16.79 27.69
N GLN A 236 -0.33 -17.17 28.35
CA GLN A 236 -1.53 -16.35 28.43
C GLN A 236 -1.26 -14.98 29.08
N THR A 237 -0.49 -14.93 30.15
CA THR A 237 -0.15 -13.67 30.87
C THR A 237 0.57 -12.66 29.94
N GLU A 238 1.52 -13.13 29.15
CA GLU A 238 2.22 -12.28 28.20
C GLU A 238 1.32 -11.81 27.07
N TRP A 239 0.41 -12.67 26.60
CA TRP A 239 -0.58 -12.31 25.59
C TRP A 239 -1.55 -11.25 26.11
N ASP A 240 -2.10 -11.43 27.30
CA ASP A 240 -3.03 -10.49 27.96
C ASP A 240 -2.36 -9.13 28.17
N ARG A 241 -1.08 -9.13 28.60
CA ARG A 241 -0.29 -7.91 28.74
C ARG A 241 -0.19 -7.16 27.39
N ARG A 242 0.07 -7.86 26.29
CA ARG A 242 0.18 -7.25 24.95
C ARG A 242 -1.14 -6.65 24.51
N ILE A 243 -2.26 -7.34 24.72
CA ILE A 243 -3.58 -6.82 24.41
C ILE A 243 -3.86 -5.52 25.18
N GLN A 244 -3.42 -5.45 26.45
CA GLN A 244 -3.63 -4.26 27.29
C GLN A 244 -2.73 -3.08 26.91
N THR A 245 -1.51 -3.34 26.43
CA THR A 245 -0.49 -2.31 26.23
C THR A 245 -0.32 -1.84 24.77
N GLN A 246 -0.79 -2.63 23.80
CA GLN A 246 -0.66 -2.30 22.39
C GLN A 246 -1.98 -1.81 21.81
N LEU A 247 -1.88 -0.93 20.82
CA LEU A 247 -3.05 -0.48 20.06
C LEU A 247 -3.69 -1.66 19.33
N GLU A 248 -5.01 -1.65 19.21
CA GLU A 248 -5.76 -2.68 18.50
C GLU A 248 -5.26 -2.90 17.07
N ALA A 249 -4.95 -1.81 16.35
CA ALA A 249 -4.37 -1.89 15.00
C ALA A 249 -3.00 -2.60 14.97
N THR A 250 -2.18 -2.43 16.02
CA THR A 250 -0.89 -3.13 16.15
C THR A 250 -1.10 -4.62 16.40
N ILE A 251 -2.04 -4.99 17.28
CA ILE A 251 -2.40 -6.39 17.51
C ILE A 251 -2.93 -7.02 16.22
N ALA A 252 -3.86 -6.38 15.54
CA ALA A 252 -4.46 -6.88 14.30
C ALA A 252 -3.41 -7.12 13.21
N THR A 253 -2.53 -6.16 12.97
CA THR A 253 -1.52 -6.22 11.91
C THR A 253 -0.35 -7.13 12.29
N GLN A 254 0.33 -6.83 13.39
CA GLN A 254 1.62 -7.44 13.69
C GLN A 254 1.52 -8.77 14.45
N MET A 255 0.43 -8.97 15.20
CA MET A 255 0.21 -10.21 15.94
C MET A 255 -0.77 -11.16 15.24
N LEU A 256 -1.86 -10.65 14.72
CA LEU A 256 -2.88 -11.50 14.07
C LEU A 256 -2.68 -11.62 12.55
N GLN A 257 -1.74 -10.89 11.97
CA GLN A 257 -1.49 -10.83 10.52
C GLN A 257 -2.73 -10.46 9.69
N ASN A 258 -3.72 -9.85 10.33
CA ASN A 258 -4.97 -9.43 9.75
C ASN A 258 -5.14 -7.90 9.92
N PRO A 259 -4.63 -7.09 8.99
CA PRO A 259 -4.77 -5.63 9.06
C PRO A 259 -6.21 -5.13 9.04
N LEU A 260 -7.17 -6.04 8.85
CA LEU A 260 -8.60 -5.73 8.82
C LEU A 260 -9.30 -5.95 10.16
N ALA A 261 -8.78 -6.85 11.01
CA ALA A 261 -9.47 -7.30 12.22
C ALA A 261 -9.56 -6.24 13.34
N GLY A 262 -8.65 -5.26 13.37
CA GLY A 262 -8.65 -4.17 14.36
C GLY A 262 -9.17 -2.84 13.83
N SER A 263 -9.54 -2.77 12.57
CA SER A 263 -10.05 -1.55 11.97
C SER A 263 -11.58 -1.53 12.13
N GLN A 264 -12.09 -0.66 12.97
CA GLN A 264 -13.44 -0.15 12.78
C GLN A 264 -13.43 0.67 11.47
N ARG A 265 -13.42 -0.04 10.34
CA ARG A 265 -13.62 0.59 9.04
C ARG A 265 -14.95 1.34 9.09
N TRP A 266 -14.90 2.59 8.74
CA TRP A 266 -16.13 3.32 8.61
C TRP A 266 -16.91 2.91 7.37
N PHE A 267 -16.17 2.56 6.31
CA PHE A 267 -16.72 2.24 5.01
C PHE A 267 -16.30 0.84 4.54
N ASN A 268 -17.17 0.19 3.80
CA ASN A 268 -16.81 -0.94 2.96
C ASN A 268 -16.66 -0.42 1.51
N PRO A 269 -15.49 -0.55 0.86
CA PRO A 269 -15.30 -0.12 -0.51
C PRO A 269 -16.18 -0.87 -1.52
N ASP A 270 -16.71 -2.05 -1.16
CA ASP A 270 -17.64 -2.82 -1.98
C ASP A 270 -19.05 -2.21 -2.01
N ASP A 271 -19.37 -1.29 -1.09
CA ASP A 271 -20.62 -0.53 -1.10
C ASP A 271 -20.63 0.56 -2.18
N LEU A 272 -19.46 0.95 -2.72
CA LEU A 272 -19.34 1.86 -3.84
C LEU A 272 -19.87 1.22 -5.11
N GLN A 273 -20.81 1.89 -5.76
CA GLN A 273 -21.43 1.42 -6.99
C GLN A 273 -20.60 1.81 -8.22
N VAL A 274 -20.93 1.24 -9.38
CA VAL A 274 -20.27 1.54 -10.65
C VAL A 274 -21.31 2.03 -11.66
N TYR A 275 -21.03 3.16 -12.35
CA TYR A 275 -21.85 3.63 -13.44
C TYR A 275 -21.15 3.45 -14.80
N GLN A 276 -21.88 3.01 -15.81
CA GLN A 276 -21.38 2.82 -17.18
C GLN A 276 -21.62 4.06 -18.05
N ALA A 277 -22.64 4.82 -17.69
CA ALA A 277 -22.95 6.11 -18.31
C ALA A 277 -23.52 7.06 -17.25
N ARG A 278 -23.12 8.32 -17.32
CA ARG A 278 -23.63 9.34 -16.40
C ARG A 278 -25.11 9.62 -16.64
N PRO A 279 -25.88 10.03 -15.62
CA PRO A 279 -27.27 10.46 -15.75
C PRO A 279 -27.44 11.58 -16.76
N GLU A 280 -28.67 11.75 -17.23
CA GLU A 280 -29.02 12.75 -18.24
C GLU A 280 -28.92 14.18 -17.70
N ALA A 281 -29.38 14.39 -16.47
CA ALA A 281 -29.35 15.67 -15.80
C ALA A 281 -28.52 15.56 -14.51
N LEU A 282 -27.56 16.48 -14.33
CA LEU A 282 -26.69 16.55 -13.17
C LEU A 282 -26.54 17.98 -12.65
N MET A 283 -26.63 18.13 -11.35
CA MET A 283 -26.04 19.27 -10.64
C MET A 283 -24.63 18.90 -10.22
N VAL A 284 -23.63 19.68 -10.60
CA VAL A 284 -22.21 19.35 -10.40
C VAL A 284 -21.60 20.22 -9.32
N TYR A 285 -20.80 19.60 -8.46
CA TYR A 285 -20.06 20.23 -7.37
C TYR A 285 -18.58 19.94 -7.53
N LEU A 286 -17.76 21.00 -7.54
CA LEU A 286 -16.31 20.93 -7.53
C LEU A 286 -15.82 21.39 -6.15
N MET A 287 -15.30 20.48 -5.36
CA MET A 287 -14.76 20.71 -4.03
C MET A 287 -13.24 20.68 -4.07
N ILE A 288 -12.60 21.64 -3.44
CA ILE A 288 -11.14 21.75 -3.39
C ILE A 288 -10.65 21.80 -1.94
N ASP A 289 -9.79 20.83 -1.58
CA ASP A 289 -9.00 20.81 -0.34
C ASP A 289 -7.54 21.12 -0.69
N PRO A 290 -7.05 22.36 -0.42
CA PRO A 290 -5.71 22.78 -0.83
C PRO A 290 -4.65 22.33 0.16
N ALA A 291 -3.54 21.77 -0.34
CA ALA A 291 -2.35 21.54 0.50
C ALA A 291 -1.59 22.83 0.78
N ARG A 292 -0.97 22.92 1.96
CA ARG A 292 -0.17 24.09 2.37
C ARG A 292 1.12 24.28 1.58
N SER A 293 1.71 23.19 1.03
CA SER A 293 2.99 23.27 0.32
C SER A 293 3.24 22.06 -0.58
N LYS A 294 4.12 22.23 -1.59
CA LYS A 294 4.64 21.13 -2.44
C LYS A 294 5.79 20.35 -1.80
N LYS A 295 6.17 20.58 -0.55
CA LYS A 295 7.32 19.89 0.07
C LYS A 295 7.09 18.38 0.12
N LYS A 296 8.15 17.59 -0.02
CA LYS A 296 8.13 16.14 0.15
C LYS A 296 7.59 15.83 1.56
N GLY A 297 6.55 14.98 1.66
CA GLY A 297 5.89 14.68 2.94
C GLY A 297 4.71 15.58 3.33
N SER A 298 4.37 16.62 2.55
CA SER A 298 3.11 17.38 2.74
C SER A 298 1.91 16.62 2.17
N ALA A 299 0.69 16.98 2.63
CA ALA A 299 -0.57 16.53 2.05
C ALA A 299 -0.69 16.89 0.55
N ASN A 300 -1.55 16.20 -0.18
CA ASN A 300 -1.89 16.55 -1.55
C ASN A 300 -2.93 17.67 -1.59
N THR A 301 -2.98 18.42 -2.68
CA THR A 301 -4.18 19.16 -3.05
C THR A 301 -5.15 18.19 -3.69
N ALA A 302 -6.34 18.07 -3.13
CA ALA A 302 -7.41 17.27 -3.70
C ALA A 302 -8.49 18.16 -4.31
N MET A 303 -8.91 17.84 -5.52
CA MET A 303 -10.06 18.42 -6.20
C MET A 303 -10.99 17.28 -6.61
N ALA A 304 -12.24 17.33 -6.17
CA ALA A 304 -13.22 16.33 -6.50
C ALA A 304 -14.40 16.95 -7.25
N VAL A 305 -14.77 16.38 -8.38
CA VAL A 305 -15.97 16.73 -9.13
C VAL A 305 -17.02 15.65 -8.91
N VAL A 306 -18.10 16.00 -8.23
CA VAL A 306 -19.21 15.10 -7.94
C VAL A 306 -20.48 15.63 -8.59
N GLY A 307 -21.15 14.77 -9.38
CA GLY A 307 -22.47 15.05 -9.94
C GLY A 307 -23.56 14.47 -9.04
N ILE A 308 -24.68 15.17 -8.92
CA ILE A 308 -25.89 14.68 -8.25
C ILE A 308 -27.01 14.60 -9.29
N ASP A 309 -27.66 13.45 -9.37
CA ASP A 309 -28.82 13.25 -10.24
C ASP A 309 -30.14 13.62 -9.57
N GLN A 310 -31.25 13.47 -10.29
CA GLN A 310 -32.59 13.76 -9.79
C GLN A 310 -33.02 12.91 -8.59
N SER A 311 -32.44 11.73 -8.45
CA SER A 311 -32.70 10.81 -7.34
C SER A 311 -31.80 11.08 -6.11
N GLY A 312 -30.89 12.06 -6.22
CA GLY A 312 -29.92 12.39 -5.17
C GLY A 312 -28.72 11.48 -5.13
N GLN A 313 -28.55 10.61 -6.12
CA GLN A 313 -27.37 9.73 -6.23
C GLN A 313 -26.14 10.54 -6.64
N LYS A 314 -24.97 10.16 -6.13
CA LYS A 314 -23.71 10.89 -6.29
C LYS A 314 -22.75 10.13 -7.20
N TYR A 315 -22.12 10.83 -8.12
CA TYR A 315 -21.25 10.28 -9.15
C TYR A 315 -19.89 11.00 -9.11
N LEU A 316 -18.81 10.29 -8.84
CA LEU A 316 -17.46 10.85 -9.03
C LEU A 316 -17.23 10.97 -10.54
N LEU A 317 -17.07 12.21 -11.02
CA LEU A 317 -17.00 12.51 -12.44
C LEU A 317 -15.58 12.85 -12.90
N ASP A 318 -14.78 13.53 -12.05
CA ASP A 318 -13.45 14.04 -12.38
C ASP A 318 -12.71 14.50 -11.11
N GLY A 319 -11.46 14.93 -11.26
CA GLY A 319 -10.72 15.54 -10.16
C GLY A 319 -9.22 15.36 -10.24
N PHE A 320 -8.54 15.80 -9.18
CA PHE A 320 -7.11 15.67 -8.98
C PHE A 320 -6.79 15.30 -7.53
N ASP A 321 -5.71 14.55 -7.33
CA ASP A 321 -5.17 14.22 -5.99
C ASP A 321 -3.65 14.12 -6.07
N HIS A 322 -2.96 15.27 -6.09
CA HIS A 322 -1.51 15.37 -6.12
C HIS A 322 -1.03 16.74 -5.63
N LYS A 323 0.27 16.95 -5.57
CA LYS A 323 0.85 18.20 -5.09
C LYS A 323 0.75 19.29 -6.14
N MET A 324 0.16 20.42 -5.75
CA MET A 324 -0.04 21.57 -6.63
C MET A 324 0.48 22.87 -5.98
N ASP A 325 1.09 23.74 -6.78
CA ASP A 325 1.30 25.13 -6.40
C ASP A 325 0.05 25.97 -6.65
N LEU A 326 0.11 27.25 -6.33
CA LEU A 326 -1.03 28.17 -6.43
C LEU A 326 -1.53 28.31 -7.87
N LEU A 327 -0.62 28.40 -8.84
CA LEU A 327 -0.97 28.51 -10.26
C LEU A 327 -1.60 27.21 -10.78
N GLU A 328 -1.06 26.07 -10.38
CA GLU A 328 -1.61 24.76 -10.75
C GLU A 328 -3.01 24.56 -10.14
N ARG A 329 -3.22 24.98 -8.88
CA ARG A 329 -4.55 24.98 -8.26
C ARG A 329 -5.54 25.82 -9.05
N TRP A 330 -5.16 27.04 -9.42
CA TRP A 330 -6.00 27.89 -10.28
C TRP A 330 -6.32 27.24 -11.61
N THR A 331 -5.31 26.74 -12.31
CA THR A 331 -5.45 26.14 -13.64
C THR A 331 -6.29 24.86 -13.59
N GLY A 332 -6.06 24.01 -12.60
CA GLY A 332 -6.81 22.76 -12.38
C GLY A 332 -8.28 23.04 -12.08
N MET A 333 -8.57 23.92 -11.10
CA MET A 333 -9.94 24.32 -10.74
C MET A 333 -10.68 24.91 -11.93
N ARG A 334 -10.06 25.87 -12.64
CA ARG A 334 -10.66 26.52 -13.81
C ARG A 334 -10.93 25.55 -14.94
N SER A 335 -10.00 24.61 -15.20
CA SER A 335 -10.16 23.61 -16.26
C SER A 335 -11.33 22.65 -15.97
N LEU A 336 -11.44 22.15 -14.74
CA LEU A 336 -12.53 21.30 -14.30
C LEU A 336 -13.88 22.05 -14.37
N TRP A 337 -13.94 23.28 -13.86
CA TRP A 337 -15.14 24.10 -13.94
C TRP A 337 -15.57 24.36 -15.37
N ALA A 338 -14.66 24.77 -16.26
CA ALA A 338 -14.96 25.05 -17.66
C ALA A 338 -15.45 23.81 -18.40
N LYS A 339 -14.79 22.67 -18.18
CA LYS A 339 -15.19 21.37 -18.75
C LYS A 339 -16.61 20.99 -18.37
N TRP A 340 -16.92 21.02 -17.07
CA TRP A 340 -18.21 20.54 -16.59
C TRP A 340 -19.34 21.55 -16.80
N ARG A 341 -19.06 22.85 -16.82
CA ARG A 341 -20.05 23.88 -17.14
C ARG A 341 -20.63 23.74 -18.54
N THR A 342 -19.82 23.26 -19.50
CA THR A 342 -20.22 23.10 -20.90
C THR A 342 -20.62 21.65 -21.22
N ALA A 343 -20.52 20.73 -20.27
CA ALA A 343 -20.86 19.34 -20.50
C ALA A 343 -22.38 19.17 -20.70
N PRO A 344 -22.82 18.46 -21.76
CA PRO A 344 -24.25 18.26 -22.02
C PRO A 344 -24.92 17.58 -20.82
N GLY A 345 -26.12 18.06 -20.44
CA GLY A 345 -26.91 17.54 -19.31
C GLY A 345 -26.44 18.03 -17.93
N VAL A 346 -25.42 18.90 -17.84
CA VAL A 346 -25.08 19.60 -16.60
C VAL A 346 -25.91 20.86 -16.47
N ILE A 347 -26.74 20.91 -15.44
CA ILE A 347 -27.67 22.02 -15.16
C ILE A 347 -26.94 23.21 -14.52
N GLY A 348 -25.96 22.91 -13.66
CA GLY A 348 -25.15 23.93 -13.01
C GLY A 348 -23.88 23.35 -12.39
N VAL A 349 -22.90 24.22 -12.18
CA VAL A 349 -21.64 23.87 -11.49
C VAL A 349 -21.42 24.84 -10.33
N LYS A 350 -21.34 24.31 -9.11
CA LYS A 350 -20.92 25.05 -7.92
C LYS A 350 -19.47 24.70 -7.60
N VAL A 351 -18.70 25.70 -7.16
CA VAL A 351 -17.29 25.53 -6.78
C VAL A 351 -17.10 25.92 -5.33
N GLY A 352 -16.62 24.99 -4.51
CA GLY A 352 -16.27 25.20 -3.12
C GLY A 352 -14.77 25.08 -2.89
N TYR A 353 -14.17 26.00 -2.17
CA TYR A 353 -12.75 26.01 -1.84
C TYR A 353 -12.56 26.09 -0.32
N GLU A 354 -11.80 25.14 0.24
CA GLU A 354 -11.56 25.11 1.68
C GLU A 354 -10.67 26.28 2.11
N ARG A 355 -11.18 27.11 3.02
CA ARG A 355 -10.44 28.21 3.60
C ARG A 355 -9.56 27.73 4.76
N TYR A 356 -8.39 27.22 4.46
CA TYR A 356 -7.42 26.85 5.47
C TYR A 356 -6.26 27.85 5.53
N GLY A 357 -6.44 28.95 6.27
CA GLY A 357 -5.34 29.90 6.54
C GLY A 357 -4.77 30.66 5.32
N ALA A 358 -5.38 30.51 4.15
CA ALA A 358 -4.89 31.05 2.90
C ALA A 358 -5.84 32.11 2.32
N ILE A 359 -5.94 33.25 3.00
CA ILE A 359 -6.55 34.47 2.43
C ILE A 359 -5.89 34.77 1.06
N ALA A 360 -4.60 34.52 0.94
CA ALA A 360 -3.83 34.75 -0.29
C ALA A 360 -4.31 33.96 -1.51
N ASP A 361 -4.83 32.73 -1.35
CA ASP A 361 -5.32 31.93 -2.49
C ASP A 361 -6.58 32.55 -3.09
N MET A 362 -7.52 32.99 -2.24
CA MET A 362 -8.77 33.59 -2.70
C MET A 362 -8.55 34.96 -3.35
N ASP A 363 -7.69 35.78 -2.78
CA ASP A 363 -7.30 37.06 -3.39
C ASP A 363 -6.68 36.84 -4.78
N TYR A 364 -5.79 35.88 -4.88
CA TYR A 364 -5.18 35.51 -6.17
C TYR A 364 -6.20 35.01 -7.19
N PHE A 365 -7.17 34.18 -6.78
CA PHE A 365 -8.19 33.66 -7.68
C PHE A 365 -9.15 34.76 -8.13
N GLN A 366 -9.53 35.67 -7.26
CA GLN A 366 -10.36 36.85 -7.62
C GLN A 366 -9.64 37.76 -8.62
N GLU A 367 -8.33 37.97 -8.44
CA GLU A 367 -7.52 38.70 -9.38
C GLU A 367 -7.45 37.98 -10.73
N ARG A 368 -7.23 36.67 -10.73
CA ARG A 368 -7.18 35.85 -11.97
C ARG A 368 -8.52 35.84 -12.70
N ILE A 369 -9.66 35.73 -11.99
CA ILE A 369 -10.99 35.82 -12.60
C ILE A 369 -11.15 37.15 -13.34
N ARG A 370 -10.67 38.26 -12.72
CA ARG A 370 -10.75 39.59 -13.32
C ARG A 370 -9.82 39.74 -14.52
N VAL A 371 -8.55 39.36 -14.37
CA VAL A 371 -7.50 39.49 -15.41
C VAL A 371 -7.80 38.63 -16.63
N GLU A 372 -8.27 37.39 -16.41
CA GLU A 372 -8.59 36.46 -17.47
C GLU A 372 -10.01 36.56 -17.99
N ASN A 373 -10.79 37.52 -17.45
CA ASN A 373 -12.20 37.78 -17.80
C ASN A 373 -13.08 36.50 -17.75
N VAL A 374 -12.93 35.72 -16.70
CA VAL A 374 -13.67 34.44 -16.53
C VAL A 374 -15.10 34.72 -16.10
N GLN A 375 -16.06 34.60 -17.02
CA GLN A 375 -17.46 34.89 -16.76
C GLN A 375 -18.18 33.70 -16.10
N GLY A 376 -18.91 34.00 -14.99
CA GLY A 376 -19.80 33.04 -14.33
C GLY A 376 -19.13 32.05 -13.40
N LEU A 377 -17.83 32.18 -13.13
CA LEU A 377 -17.16 31.44 -12.06
C LEU A 377 -17.35 32.17 -10.73
N SER A 378 -18.04 31.53 -9.80
CA SER A 378 -18.14 31.95 -8.40
C SER A 378 -17.55 30.84 -7.53
N ILE A 379 -16.72 31.23 -6.57
CA ILE A 379 -16.06 30.31 -5.65
C ILE A 379 -16.64 30.58 -4.25
N GLU A 380 -17.24 29.55 -3.67
CA GLU A 380 -17.74 29.55 -2.30
C GLU A 380 -16.61 29.18 -1.34
N GLU A 381 -16.34 30.02 -0.34
CA GLU A 381 -15.38 29.70 0.70
C GLU A 381 -16.01 28.76 1.71
N LEU A 382 -15.42 27.54 1.84
CA LEU A 382 -15.86 26.55 2.79
C LEU A 382 -15.07 26.71 4.09
N GLU A 383 -15.73 27.23 5.12
CA GLU A 383 -15.11 27.45 6.43
C GLU A 383 -14.93 26.14 7.19
N TRP A 384 -13.93 26.14 8.07
CA TRP A 384 -13.57 24.98 8.84
C TRP A 384 -13.18 25.33 10.28
N PRO A 385 -13.81 24.71 11.30
CA PRO A 385 -13.29 24.74 12.65
C PRO A 385 -12.13 23.73 12.78
N ALA A 386 -10.98 24.19 13.25
CA ALA A 386 -9.77 23.37 13.38
C ALA A 386 -9.89 22.24 14.42
N GLU A 387 -10.75 22.38 15.43
CA GLU A 387 -10.98 21.42 16.51
C GLU A 387 -12.44 21.43 16.98
N GLY A 388 -12.96 20.27 17.41
CA GLY A 388 -14.31 20.12 17.96
C GLY A 388 -15.32 19.41 17.05
N PRO A 389 -16.63 19.52 17.31
CA PRO A 389 -17.67 18.97 16.43
C PRO A 389 -17.51 19.53 15.02
N GLY A 390 -17.33 18.68 14.05
CA GLY A 390 -16.98 19.03 12.70
C GLY A 390 -15.51 18.77 12.33
N SER A 391 -14.73 17.97 13.08
CA SER A 391 -13.37 17.55 12.75
C SER A 391 -13.31 16.85 11.36
N LYS A 392 -12.13 16.70 10.76
CA LYS A 392 -11.97 15.99 9.48
C LYS A 392 -12.72 14.64 9.50
N ASP A 393 -12.67 13.95 10.61
CA ASP A 393 -13.37 12.68 10.80
C ASP A 393 -14.91 12.86 10.81
N ASP A 394 -15.45 13.86 11.48
CA ASP A 394 -16.91 14.13 11.47
C ASP A 394 -17.41 14.46 10.06
N ARG A 395 -16.62 15.19 9.26
CA ARG A 395 -16.97 15.48 7.86
C ARG A 395 -17.06 14.21 7.03
N VAL A 396 -16.01 13.39 7.11
CA VAL A 396 -15.95 12.17 6.33
C VAL A 396 -17.05 11.19 6.74
N GLN A 397 -17.48 11.19 8.02
CA GLN A 397 -18.64 10.41 8.47
C GLN A 397 -19.92 10.73 7.72
N ARG A 398 -20.09 11.96 7.22
CA ARG A 398 -21.28 12.35 6.44
C ARG A 398 -21.43 11.60 5.12
N LEU A 399 -20.35 10.99 4.62
CA LEU A 399 -20.38 10.08 3.45
C LEU A 399 -20.98 8.71 3.78
N LEU A 400 -21.05 8.33 5.07
CA LEU A 400 -21.51 6.98 5.47
C LEU A 400 -22.90 6.62 4.94
N PRO A 401 -23.92 7.46 5.06
CA PRO A 401 -25.25 7.12 4.56
C PRO A 401 -25.26 6.87 3.05
N ASP A 402 -24.53 7.66 2.28
CA ASP A 402 -24.51 7.54 0.81
C ASP A 402 -23.72 6.31 0.36
N ILE A 403 -22.56 6.04 0.95
CA ILE A 403 -21.76 4.87 0.58
C ILE A 403 -22.45 3.58 1.02
N ARG A 404 -22.89 3.48 2.28
CA ARG A 404 -23.61 2.29 2.79
C ARG A 404 -24.97 2.09 2.14
N GLY A 405 -25.62 3.18 1.73
CA GLY A 405 -26.88 3.16 1.01
C GLY A 405 -26.74 2.85 -0.49
N HIS A 406 -25.52 2.57 -0.98
CA HIS A 406 -25.23 2.33 -2.40
C HIS A 406 -25.60 3.50 -3.29
N ASN A 407 -25.52 4.74 -2.80
CA ASN A 407 -25.86 5.96 -3.49
C ASN A 407 -24.64 6.72 -4.03
N PHE A 408 -23.44 6.15 -3.90
CA PHE A 408 -22.20 6.74 -4.41
C PHE A 408 -21.57 5.87 -5.49
N TYR A 409 -21.33 6.48 -6.66
CA TYR A 409 -20.96 5.79 -7.88
C TYR A 409 -19.60 6.22 -8.39
N LEU A 410 -18.77 5.25 -8.82
CA LEU A 410 -17.52 5.45 -9.54
C LEU A 410 -17.68 5.09 -11.02
N PRO A 411 -16.92 5.68 -11.96
CA PRO A 411 -16.99 5.30 -13.36
C PRO A 411 -16.56 3.84 -13.56
N TYR A 412 -17.17 3.19 -14.56
CA TYR A 412 -16.76 1.86 -15.00
C TYR A 412 -15.31 1.87 -15.49
N GLU A 413 -14.55 0.90 -15.04
CA GLU A 413 -13.17 0.67 -15.40
C GLU A 413 -13.00 -0.80 -15.80
N PRO A 414 -12.61 -1.10 -17.05
CA PRO A 414 -12.35 -2.46 -17.47
C PRO A 414 -11.15 -3.03 -16.71
N LYS A 415 -11.28 -4.25 -16.22
CA LYS A 415 -10.18 -5.04 -15.64
C LYS A 415 -9.58 -5.95 -16.72
N ASP A 416 -8.44 -6.57 -16.41
CA ASP A 416 -7.82 -7.54 -17.32
C ASP A 416 -8.82 -8.65 -17.70
N GLY A 417 -9.09 -8.76 -19.00
CA GLY A 417 -10.08 -9.68 -19.56
C GLY A 417 -11.49 -9.12 -19.73
N ASP A 418 -11.77 -7.92 -19.22
CA ASP A 418 -13.04 -7.24 -19.44
C ASP A 418 -13.06 -6.54 -20.82
N PRO A 419 -14.25 -6.36 -21.44
CA PRO A 419 -14.35 -5.57 -22.66
C PRO A 419 -14.10 -4.08 -22.36
N ASP A 420 -13.37 -3.37 -23.22
CA ASP A 420 -13.15 -1.92 -23.13
C ASP A 420 -14.44 -1.12 -23.03
N LEU A 421 -15.49 -1.61 -23.68
CA LEU A 421 -16.84 -1.06 -23.62
C LEU A 421 -17.85 -2.16 -23.33
N THR A 422 -18.73 -1.91 -22.37
CA THR A 422 -19.84 -2.80 -22.07
C THR A 422 -20.89 -2.76 -23.19
N ASP A 423 -21.77 -3.75 -23.25
CA ASP A 423 -22.86 -3.76 -24.24
C ASP A 423 -23.87 -2.60 -24.05
N GLN A 424 -24.04 -2.13 -22.82
CA GLN A 424 -24.80 -0.92 -22.54
C GLN A 424 -24.13 0.30 -23.14
N GLN A 425 -22.82 0.47 -22.95
CA GLN A 425 -22.06 1.58 -23.51
C GLN A 425 -22.09 1.57 -25.03
N LYS A 426 -21.92 0.41 -25.67
CA LYS A 426 -22.02 0.26 -27.14
C LYS A 426 -23.42 0.70 -27.67
N ARG A 427 -24.49 0.30 -26.98
CA ARG A 427 -25.86 0.72 -27.33
C ARG A 427 -26.06 2.23 -27.21
N MET A 428 -25.53 2.84 -26.16
CA MET A 428 -25.61 4.29 -25.97
C MET A 428 -24.83 5.07 -27.04
N ILE A 429 -23.64 4.59 -27.41
CA ILE A 429 -22.84 5.18 -28.50
C ILE A 429 -23.65 5.12 -29.81
N ALA A 430 -24.24 3.95 -30.13
CA ALA A 430 -25.05 3.79 -31.32
C ALA A 430 -26.31 4.70 -31.35
N ALA A 431 -26.81 5.07 -30.17
CA ALA A 431 -27.91 6.00 -30.00
C ALA A 431 -27.49 7.49 -29.94
N GLY A 432 -26.20 7.81 -30.11
CA GLY A 432 -25.68 9.19 -30.11
C GLY A 432 -25.43 9.79 -28.71
N TYR A 433 -25.39 8.96 -27.67
CA TYR A 433 -25.14 9.37 -26.28
C TYR A 433 -23.71 9.07 -25.83
N ASP A 434 -22.75 9.07 -26.73
CA ASP A 434 -21.31 8.82 -26.46
C ASP A 434 -20.72 9.77 -25.41
N TYR A 435 -21.20 11.01 -25.33
CA TYR A 435 -20.81 12.02 -24.35
C TYR A 435 -21.19 11.67 -22.91
N ARG A 436 -22.05 10.67 -22.68
CA ARG A 436 -22.45 10.19 -21.35
C ARG A 436 -21.66 8.99 -20.87
N ILE A 437 -20.87 8.37 -21.73
CA ILE A 437 -20.13 7.16 -21.40
C ILE A 437 -19.12 7.44 -20.27
N ALA A 438 -19.16 6.61 -19.24
CA ALA A 438 -18.18 6.65 -18.17
C ALA A 438 -16.80 6.28 -18.72
N LYS A 439 -15.79 7.03 -18.31
CA LYS A 439 -14.38 6.78 -18.64
C LYS A 439 -13.56 6.76 -17.36
N PRO A 440 -12.53 5.93 -17.28
CA PRO A 440 -11.58 5.98 -16.19
C PRO A 440 -11.01 7.39 -15.99
N ILE A 441 -10.92 7.83 -14.74
CA ILE A 441 -10.38 9.16 -14.40
C ILE A 441 -8.88 9.03 -14.19
N VAL A 442 -8.13 9.12 -15.29
CA VAL A 442 -6.66 9.00 -15.27
C VAL A 442 -6.03 10.38 -15.31
N GLN A 443 -5.16 10.67 -14.35
CA GLN A 443 -4.47 11.94 -14.18
C GLN A 443 -2.94 11.74 -14.12
N ARG A 444 -2.20 12.83 -14.17
CA ARG A 444 -0.75 12.83 -13.93
C ARG A 444 -0.44 13.58 -12.65
N ASP A 445 0.47 13.04 -11.85
CA ASP A 445 0.97 13.70 -10.65
C ASP A 445 2.06 14.75 -10.99
N GLU A 446 2.61 15.39 -9.95
CA GLU A 446 3.69 16.38 -10.07
C GLU A 446 5.00 15.83 -10.66
N ASN A 447 5.17 14.51 -10.73
CA ASN A 447 6.31 13.82 -11.32
C ASN A 447 6.00 13.31 -12.73
N GLY A 448 4.79 13.56 -13.25
CA GLY A 448 4.32 13.10 -14.55
C GLY A 448 3.85 11.63 -14.56
N GLN A 449 3.77 10.96 -13.40
CA GLN A 449 3.29 9.59 -13.31
C GLN A 449 1.77 9.55 -13.42
N LEU A 450 1.26 8.57 -14.19
CA LEU A 450 -0.17 8.35 -14.32
C LEU A 450 -0.73 7.71 -13.05
N TYR A 451 -1.89 8.18 -12.62
CA TYR A 451 -2.66 7.56 -11.57
C TYR A 451 -4.16 7.56 -11.89
N ASN A 452 -4.87 6.60 -11.32
CA ASN A 452 -6.31 6.48 -11.43
C ASN A 452 -6.98 7.10 -10.19
N LEU A 453 -7.81 8.12 -10.38
CA LEU A 453 -8.45 8.83 -9.28
C LEU A 453 -9.52 7.98 -8.58
N SER A 454 -10.27 7.16 -9.33
CA SER A 454 -11.31 6.29 -8.77
C SER A 454 -10.70 5.22 -7.86
N GLU A 455 -9.57 4.63 -8.28
CA GLU A 455 -8.82 3.68 -7.46
C GLU A 455 -8.26 4.35 -6.19
N ARG A 456 -7.72 5.58 -6.31
CA ARG A 456 -7.29 6.34 -5.13
C ARG A 456 -8.45 6.61 -4.16
N PHE A 457 -9.61 7.01 -4.68
CA PHE A 457 -10.79 7.23 -3.84
C PHE A 457 -11.25 5.93 -3.18
N ARG A 458 -11.34 4.83 -3.93
CA ARG A 458 -11.69 3.49 -3.40
C ARG A 458 -10.74 3.05 -2.29
N MET A 459 -9.43 3.28 -2.47
CA MET A 459 -8.43 2.99 -1.44
C MET A 459 -8.65 3.87 -0.20
N GLN A 460 -8.82 5.19 -0.35
CA GLN A 460 -9.04 6.09 0.78
C GLN A 460 -10.31 5.72 1.55
N VAL A 461 -11.40 5.39 0.86
CA VAL A 461 -12.64 4.88 1.47
C VAL A 461 -12.38 3.58 2.23
N GLY A 462 -11.71 2.60 1.62
CA GLY A 462 -11.47 1.28 2.21
C GLY A 462 -10.52 1.31 3.42
N TYR A 463 -9.69 2.35 3.56
CA TYR A 463 -8.69 2.47 4.63
C TYR A 463 -9.04 3.51 5.69
N TYR A 464 -10.07 4.32 5.48
CA TYR A 464 -10.44 5.34 6.44
C TYR A 464 -10.90 4.73 7.78
N PRO A 465 -10.45 5.25 8.94
CA PRO A 465 -9.62 6.44 9.16
C PRO A 465 -8.10 6.19 9.16
N PHE A 466 -7.62 5.01 8.85
CA PHE A 466 -6.21 4.56 9.03
C PHE A 466 -5.32 4.82 7.81
N THR A 467 -5.83 5.44 6.77
CA THR A 467 -5.02 5.80 5.58
C THR A 467 -4.13 7.01 5.84
N GLY A 468 -2.90 6.97 5.32
CA GLY A 468 -1.99 8.11 5.34
C GLY A 468 -2.43 9.24 4.40
N LEU A 469 -3.07 8.92 3.28
CA LEU A 469 -3.70 9.89 2.37
C LEU A 469 -5.21 9.89 2.61
N LYS A 470 -5.73 11.06 2.97
CA LYS A 470 -7.15 11.31 3.26
C LYS A 470 -7.69 12.52 2.50
N ASP A 471 -6.89 13.07 1.58
CA ASP A 471 -7.16 14.37 1.01
C ASP A 471 -8.34 14.32 0.03
N LEU A 472 -8.42 13.25 -0.80
CA LEU A 472 -9.52 13.10 -1.76
C LEU A 472 -10.86 12.76 -1.08
N ILE A 473 -10.88 11.87 -0.10
CA ILE A 473 -12.13 11.56 0.63
C ILE A 473 -12.59 12.74 1.47
N ASP A 474 -11.65 13.57 1.99
CA ASP A 474 -11.97 14.80 2.68
C ASP A 474 -12.56 15.82 1.71
N ALA A 475 -11.91 16.05 0.56
CA ALA A 475 -12.46 16.93 -0.48
C ALA A 475 -13.88 16.50 -0.89
N VAL A 476 -14.14 15.22 -1.11
CA VAL A 476 -15.48 14.69 -1.44
C VAL A 476 -16.46 14.95 -0.30
N SER A 477 -16.05 14.85 0.96
CA SER A 477 -16.92 15.08 2.12
C SER A 477 -17.41 16.53 2.22
N ARG A 478 -16.67 17.48 1.62
CA ARG A 478 -17.05 18.91 1.54
C ARG A 478 -18.30 19.17 0.70
N LEU A 479 -18.74 18.18 -0.08
CA LEU A 479 -20.01 18.23 -0.80
C LEU A 479 -21.16 18.67 0.11
N TYR A 480 -21.20 18.16 1.35
CA TYR A 480 -22.29 18.46 2.30
C TYR A 480 -22.22 19.86 2.91
N ASP A 481 -21.10 20.57 2.78
CA ASP A 481 -20.98 21.96 3.20
C ASP A 481 -21.58 22.92 2.17
N MET A 482 -21.82 22.46 0.94
CA MET A 482 -22.33 23.23 -0.19
C MET A 482 -23.86 23.11 -0.38
N ASP A 483 -24.59 22.59 0.61
CA ASP A 483 -26.04 22.30 0.51
C ASP A 483 -26.39 21.58 -0.80
N PRO A 484 -25.96 20.29 -0.95
CA PRO A 484 -26.09 19.58 -2.21
C PRO A 484 -27.55 19.30 -2.55
N ARG A 485 -27.99 19.71 -3.73
CA ARG A 485 -29.38 19.54 -4.20
C ARG A 485 -29.39 18.82 -5.55
N PRO A 486 -30.38 17.96 -5.77
CA PRO A 486 -30.67 17.43 -7.08
C PRO A 486 -30.95 18.55 -8.10
N PRO A 487 -30.76 18.31 -9.41
CA PRO A 487 -31.18 19.25 -10.43
C PRO A 487 -32.69 19.41 -10.41
N GLU A 488 -33.16 20.66 -10.33
CA GLU A 488 -34.59 20.97 -10.49
C GLU A 488 -34.96 20.87 -11.97
N TYR A 489 -35.98 20.08 -12.29
CA TYR A 489 -36.52 20.00 -13.63
C TYR A 489 -37.43 21.22 -13.83
N ILE A 490 -37.04 22.15 -14.67
CA ILE A 490 -37.96 23.12 -15.22
C ILE A 490 -38.68 22.40 -16.37
N ASP A 491 -39.92 22.00 -16.15
CA ASP A 491 -40.75 21.41 -17.16
C ASP A 491 -40.90 22.44 -18.31
N SER A 492 -40.29 22.14 -19.45
CA SER A 492 -40.33 23.06 -20.62
C SER A 492 -41.74 23.31 -21.16
N HIS A 493 -42.74 22.53 -20.72
CA HIS A 493 -44.14 22.71 -21.04
C HIS A 493 -44.81 23.88 -20.28
N ILE A 494 -44.15 24.46 -19.23
CA ILE A 494 -44.68 25.61 -18.48
C ILE A 494 -44.31 26.94 -19.17
N LEU A 495 -43.46 26.94 -20.16
CA LEU A 495 -42.98 28.11 -20.88
C LEU A 495 -43.63 28.38 -22.24
N GLU A 496 -44.73 27.72 -22.57
CA GLU A 496 -45.57 28.20 -23.70
C GLU A 496 -46.38 29.39 -23.21
N PRO A 497 -46.12 30.64 -23.65
CA PRO A 497 -47.04 31.73 -23.41
C PRO A 497 -48.32 31.43 -24.15
N GLU A 498 -49.45 31.42 -23.43
CA GLU A 498 -50.75 31.50 -24.05
C GLU A 498 -50.79 32.74 -24.97
N LEU A 499 -50.60 32.51 -26.27
CA LEU A 499 -50.88 33.50 -27.29
C LEU A 499 -52.39 33.51 -27.49
N THR A 500 -53.04 34.42 -26.77
CA THR A 500 -54.39 34.91 -27.13
C THR A 500 -54.25 36.10 -28.03
#